data_67a58dc73fc31c7d699c42392d5aabb0
#
_entry.id   67a58dc73fc31c7d699c42392d5aabb0
#
_cell.length_a   1.000
_cell.length_b   1.000
_cell.length_c   1.000
_cell.angle_alpha   90.00
_cell.angle_beta   90.00
_cell.angle_gamma   90.00
#
_symmetry.space_group_name_H-M   'P 1'
#
loop_
_entity.id
_entity.type
_entity.pdbx_description
1 polymer ?
#
loop_
_entity_poly.entity_id
_entity_poly.type
_entity_poly.pdbx_seq_one_letter_code
_entity_poly.pdbx_strand_id
1 'polypeptide(L)'
;MPSSYNMTKQETYTQLLADLKTLISGEHDHISILANTTAAIREAFPFFWIGFYLVSEEPGYLHLGPFQGTTACFKIPYGRGVCGTAWKESKTQVVSDVEQFPGHIACSSLSRSEIVVPMFNHMGDVIGVLDARGDG
;
A
#
# COMPACT_ATOMS: atom_id res chain seq x y z
N MET A 1 24.28 2.24 -20.37
CA MET A 1 23.60 1.97 -20.29
C MET A 1 22.55 2.27 -19.94
N PRO A 2 22.01 2.40 -19.74
CA PRO A 2 21.13 2.50 -19.63
C PRO A 2 20.07 2.75 -19.60
N SER A 3 19.89 2.65 -19.61
CA SER A 3 18.59 2.42 -20.21
C SER A 3 17.43 2.27 -19.24
N SER A 4 17.70 2.33 -17.93
CA SER A 4 16.62 2.34 -16.97
C SER A 4 15.72 3.58 -17.13
N TYR A 5 16.26 4.64 -17.73
CA TYR A 5 15.48 5.84 -18.03
C TYR A 5 14.41 5.61 -19.09
N ASN A 6 14.55 4.54 -19.87
CA ASN A 6 13.64 4.25 -20.98
C ASN A 6 12.65 3.16 -20.65
N MET A 7 12.64 2.68 -19.41
CA MET A 7 11.69 1.64 -19.01
C MET A 7 10.28 2.19 -18.96
N THR A 8 9.36 1.44 -19.53
CA THR A 8 7.94 1.73 -19.38
C THR A 8 7.50 1.44 -17.95
N LYS A 9 6.32 1.97 -17.56
CA LYS A 9 5.74 1.68 -16.26
C LYS A 9 5.57 0.16 -16.08
N GLN A 10 5.09 -0.53 -17.13
CA GLN A 10 4.91 -1.98 -17.09
C GLN A 10 6.22 -2.72 -16.85
N GLU A 11 7.28 -2.29 -17.52
CA GLU A 11 8.60 -2.89 -17.35
C GLU A 11 9.13 -2.66 -15.94
N THR A 12 8.90 -1.47 -15.39
CA THR A 12 9.29 -1.16 -14.02
C THR A 12 8.56 -2.05 -13.01
N TYR A 13 7.26 -2.28 -13.19
CA TYR A 13 6.49 -3.20 -12.34
C TYR A 13 7.03 -4.62 -12.44
N THR A 14 7.31 -5.09 -13.66
CA THR A 14 7.82 -6.44 -13.88
C THR A 14 9.17 -6.63 -13.20
N GLN A 15 10.06 -5.65 -13.34
CA GLN A 15 11.38 -5.70 -12.71
C GLN A 15 11.27 -5.65 -11.20
N LEU A 16 10.41 -4.76 -10.67
CA LEU A 16 10.19 -4.65 -9.25
C LEU A 16 9.68 -5.97 -8.65
N LEU A 17 8.74 -6.63 -9.32
CA LEU A 17 8.20 -7.90 -8.85
C LEU A 17 9.29 -8.97 -8.78
N ALA A 18 10.15 -9.05 -9.81
CA ALA A 18 11.25 -9.99 -9.83
C ALA A 18 12.25 -9.70 -8.70
N ASP A 19 12.58 -8.42 -8.50
CA ASP A 19 13.51 -8.00 -7.46
C ASP A 19 12.96 -8.30 -6.07
N LEU A 20 11.65 -8.08 -5.85
CA LEU A 20 11.00 -8.38 -4.58
C LEU A 20 11.02 -9.87 -4.28
N LYS A 21 10.74 -10.71 -5.26
CA LYS A 21 10.78 -12.16 -5.07
C LYS A 21 12.16 -12.62 -4.62
N THR A 22 13.21 -12.03 -5.19
CA THR A 22 14.58 -12.34 -4.79
C THR A 22 14.88 -11.82 -3.39
N LEU A 23 14.50 -10.58 -3.13
CA LEU A 23 14.79 -9.90 -1.86
C LEU A 23 14.19 -10.64 -0.67
N ILE A 24 12.95 -11.08 -0.78
CA ILE A 24 12.24 -11.71 0.35
C ILE A 24 12.42 -13.22 0.42
N SER A 25 13.10 -13.81 -0.56
CA SER A 25 13.32 -15.25 -0.62
C SER A 25 14.05 -15.73 0.64
N GLY A 26 13.45 -16.69 1.33
CA GLY A 26 14.05 -17.25 2.55
C GLY A 26 13.79 -16.45 3.82
N GLU A 27 13.17 -15.28 3.71
CA GLU A 27 12.83 -14.47 4.88
C GLU A 27 11.46 -14.85 5.38
N HIS A 28 11.29 -14.98 6.70
CA HIS A 28 10.02 -15.38 7.32
C HIS A 28 9.48 -14.34 8.30
N ASP A 29 10.24 -13.30 8.60
CA ASP A 29 9.79 -12.24 9.49
C ASP A 29 8.89 -11.28 8.72
N HIS A 30 7.62 -11.26 9.08
CA HIS A 30 6.61 -10.46 8.35
C HIS A 30 6.90 -8.97 8.42
N ILE A 31 7.33 -8.46 9.56
CA ILE A 31 7.63 -7.03 9.71
C ILE A 31 8.77 -6.64 8.78
N SER A 32 9.83 -7.45 8.76
CA SER A 32 11.00 -7.21 7.89
C SER A 32 10.61 -7.27 6.41
N ILE A 33 9.80 -8.24 6.02
CA ILE A 33 9.32 -8.37 4.65
C ILE A 33 8.54 -7.13 4.24
N LEU A 34 7.58 -6.72 5.07
CA LEU A 34 6.75 -5.56 4.76
C LEU A 34 7.56 -4.26 4.73
N ALA A 35 8.50 -4.10 5.66
CA ALA A 35 9.34 -2.92 5.68
C ALA A 35 10.18 -2.79 4.42
N ASN A 36 10.88 -3.85 4.02
CA ASN A 36 11.70 -3.83 2.80
C ASN A 36 10.85 -3.74 1.53
N THR A 37 9.65 -4.29 1.55
CA THR A 37 8.74 -4.16 0.41
C THR A 37 8.35 -2.70 0.19
N THR A 38 8.04 -1.96 1.26
CA THR A 38 7.71 -0.53 1.13
C THR A 38 8.90 0.25 0.59
N ALA A 39 10.11 -0.06 1.06
CA ALA A 39 11.32 0.61 0.60
C ALA A 39 11.56 0.35 -0.89
N ALA A 40 11.43 -0.90 -1.31
CA ALA A 40 11.64 -1.29 -2.71
C ALA A 40 10.64 -0.60 -3.65
N ILE A 41 9.37 -0.54 -3.25
CA ILE A 41 8.34 0.13 -4.05
C ILE A 41 8.64 1.62 -4.16
N ARG A 42 9.03 2.25 -3.05
CA ARG A 42 9.34 3.68 -3.05
C ARG A 42 10.57 4.01 -3.90
N GLU A 43 11.55 3.13 -3.94
CA GLU A 43 12.72 3.31 -4.81
C GLU A 43 12.34 3.20 -6.29
N ALA A 44 11.35 2.37 -6.62
CA ALA A 44 10.93 2.14 -8.00
C ALA A 44 9.96 3.21 -8.51
N PHE A 45 9.13 3.78 -7.63
CA PHE A 45 8.08 4.73 -8.01
C PHE A 45 8.07 5.94 -7.07
N PRO A 46 7.75 7.13 -7.58
CA PRO A 46 7.80 8.36 -6.78
C PRO A 46 6.54 8.58 -5.95
N PHE A 47 6.19 7.59 -5.11
CA PHE A 47 5.06 7.77 -4.21
C PHE A 47 5.44 8.69 -3.05
N PHE A 48 4.50 9.56 -2.67
CA PHE A 48 4.62 10.39 -1.49
C PHE A 48 4.61 9.55 -0.21
N TRP A 49 3.80 8.49 -0.20
CA TRP A 49 3.65 7.60 0.95
C TRP A 49 3.35 6.20 0.45
N ILE A 50 3.95 5.21 1.07
CA ILE A 50 3.69 3.81 0.74
C ILE A 50 3.78 2.99 2.02
N GLY A 51 2.77 2.19 2.28
CA GLY A 51 2.76 1.41 3.52
C GLY A 51 1.67 0.37 3.58
N PHE A 52 1.67 -0.36 4.68
CA PHE A 52 0.70 -1.41 4.95
C PHE A 52 -0.16 -1.04 6.14
N TYR A 53 -1.45 -1.32 6.02
CA TYR A 53 -2.36 -1.35 7.15
C TYR A 53 -2.82 -2.79 7.31
N LEU A 54 -2.74 -3.32 8.52
CA LEU A 54 -3.01 -4.72 8.79
C LEU A 54 -4.28 -4.89 9.61
N VAL A 55 -5.04 -5.94 9.31
CA VAL A 55 -6.24 -6.26 10.08
C VAL A 55 -5.81 -6.49 11.52
N SER A 56 -6.42 -5.74 12.43
CA SER A 56 -6.07 -5.71 13.83
C SER A 56 -6.79 -6.79 14.63
N GLU A 57 -6.21 -7.13 15.80
CA GLU A 57 -6.93 -7.96 16.78
C GLU A 57 -8.14 -7.22 17.34
N GLU A 58 -8.10 -5.87 17.34
CA GLU A 58 -9.28 -5.07 17.68
C GLU A 58 -10.27 -5.17 16.53
N PRO A 59 -11.45 -5.78 16.75
CA PRO A 59 -12.42 -5.99 15.68
C PRO A 59 -12.83 -4.69 15.00
N GLY A 60 -12.88 -4.72 13.67
CA GLY A 60 -13.38 -3.61 12.88
C GLY A 60 -12.33 -2.56 12.53
N TYR A 61 -11.05 -2.82 12.76
CA TYR A 61 -9.99 -1.86 12.46
C TYR A 61 -8.82 -2.46 11.71
N LEU A 62 -8.25 -1.64 10.82
CA LEU A 62 -6.89 -1.84 10.30
C LEU A 62 -5.97 -1.02 11.18
N HIS A 63 -4.78 -1.56 11.49
CA HIS A 63 -3.75 -0.82 12.21
C HIS A 63 -2.55 -0.57 11.30
N LEU A 64 -1.92 0.57 11.51
CA LEU A 64 -0.73 0.98 10.77
C LEU A 64 0.39 -0.05 10.95
N GLY A 65 0.93 -0.53 9.84
CA GLY A 65 2.08 -1.41 9.79
C GLY A 65 3.30 -0.66 9.23
N PRO A 66 4.29 -1.38 8.70
CA PRO A 66 5.48 -0.75 8.13
C PRO A 66 5.13 0.17 6.97
N PHE A 67 5.78 1.32 6.91
CA PHE A 67 5.55 2.33 5.87
C PHE A 67 6.77 3.21 5.66
N GLN A 68 6.74 3.96 4.55
CA GLN A 68 7.72 4.97 4.20
C GLN A 68 6.95 6.25 3.89
N GLY A 69 7.30 7.35 4.56
CA GLY A 69 6.65 8.65 4.33
C GLY A 69 6.38 9.39 5.63
N THR A 70 5.46 10.34 5.56
CA THR A 70 5.07 11.14 6.73
C THR A 70 4.20 10.33 7.68
N THR A 71 4.04 10.83 8.91
CA THR A 71 3.19 10.19 9.90
C THR A 71 1.77 9.98 9.37
N ALA A 72 1.11 8.94 9.83
CA ALA A 72 -0.19 8.53 9.34
C ALA A 72 -1.12 8.15 10.48
N CYS A 73 -2.40 7.94 10.17
CA CYS A 73 -3.36 7.47 11.16
C CYS A 73 -2.94 6.13 11.71
N PHE A 74 -3.10 5.90 13.01
CA PHE A 74 -2.78 4.62 13.61
C PHE A 74 -3.79 3.53 13.26
N LYS A 75 -5.05 3.87 13.07
CA LYS A 75 -6.05 2.87 12.73
C LYS A 75 -7.15 3.43 11.84
N ILE A 76 -7.73 2.55 11.04
CA ILE A 76 -8.74 2.89 10.05
C ILE A 76 -9.93 1.95 10.24
N PRO A 77 -11.15 2.49 10.42
CA PRO A 77 -12.33 1.66 10.59
C PRO A 77 -12.72 0.91 9.30
N TYR A 78 -13.31 -0.26 9.49
CA TYR A 78 -13.84 -1.06 8.39
C TYR A 78 -14.84 -0.24 7.56
N GLY A 79 -14.65 -0.23 6.26
CA GLY A 79 -15.56 0.46 5.33
C GLY A 79 -15.37 1.97 5.26
N ARG A 80 -14.40 2.54 5.98
CA ARG A 80 -14.16 3.99 5.98
C ARG A 80 -12.90 4.33 5.19
N GLY A 81 -12.99 5.41 4.40
CA GLY A 81 -11.89 5.85 3.57
C GLY A 81 -11.53 4.85 2.48
N VAL A 82 -10.42 5.10 1.79
CA VAL A 82 -10.01 4.23 0.67
C VAL A 82 -9.55 2.87 1.20
N CYS A 83 -8.73 2.85 2.24
CA CYS A 83 -8.25 1.60 2.83
C CYS A 83 -9.40 0.75 3.41
N GLY A 84 -10.28 1.38 4.18
CA GLY A 84 -11.42 0.67 4.76
C GLY A 84 -12.37 0.12 3.71
N THR A 85 -12.53 0.84 2.60
CA THR A 85 -13.37 0.40 1.49
C THR A 85 -12.74 -0.78 0.75
N ALA A 86 -11.42 -0.73 0.51
CA ALA A 86 -10.71 -1.85 -0.12
C ALA A 86 -10.86 -3.11 0.72
N TRP A 87 -10.79 -2.98 2.03
CA TRP A 87 -10.99 -4.09 2.96
C TRP A 87 -12.41 -4.66 2.85
N LYS A 88 -13.41 -3.76 2.96
CA LYS A 88 -14.82 -4.17 2.95
C LYS A 88 -15.21 -4.84 1.64
N GLU A 89 -14.76 -4.29 0.52
CA GLU A 89 -15.14 -4.80 -0.80
C GLU A 89 -14.22 -5.89 -1.32
N SER A 90 -13.09 -6.12 -0.65
CA SER A 90 -12.07 -7.08 -1.08
C SER A 90 -11.60 -6.80 -2.50
N LYS A 91 -11.48 -5.52 -2.84
CA LYS A 91 -11.09 -5.06 -4.18
C LYS A 91 -10.13 -3.90 -4.11
N THR A 92 -9.22 -3.86 -5.07
CA THR A 92 -8.33 -2.71 -5.26
C THR A 92 -9.17 -1.46 -5.53
N GLN A 93 -8.78 -0.36 -4.86
CA GLN A 93 -9.37 0.96 -5.05
C GLN A 93 -8.34 1.87 -5.70
N VAL A 94 -8.70 2.48 -6.83
CA VAL A 94 -7.84 3.45 -7.51
C VAL A 94 -8.56 4.79 -7.50
N VAL A 95 -7.97 5.76 -6.80
CA VAL A 95 -8.59 7.06 -6.56
C VAL A 95 -7.66 8.17 -7.04
N SER A 96 -8.06 8.90 -8.08
CA SER A 96 -7.24 9.98 -8.63
C SER A 96 -7.32 11.25 -7.79
N ASP A 97 -8.40 11.45 -7.05
CA ASP A 97 -8.59 12.59 -6.16
C ASP A 97 -9.32 12.14 -4.90
N VAL A 98 -8.57 12.04 -3.80
CA VAL A 98 -9.11 11.55 -2.53
C VAL A 98 -10.18 12.45 -1.95
N GLU A 99 -10.18 13.74 -2.28
CA GLU A 99 -11.20 14.67 -1.79
C GLU A 99 -12.59 14.35 -2.37
N GLN A 100 -12.62 13.66 -3.51
CA GLN A 100 -13.84 13.22 -4.16
C GLN A 100 -14.33 11.87 -3.63
N PHE A 101 -13.52 11.20 -2.80
CA PHE A 101 -13.85 9.86 -2.32
C PHE A 101 -14.78 9.92 -1.10
N PRO A 102 -15.97 9.29 -1.16
CA PRO A 102 -16.91 9.31 -0.03
C PRO A 102 -16.28 8.70 1.23
N GLY A 103 -16.37 9.41 2.35
CA GLY A 103 -15.85 8.91 3.62
C GLY A 103 -14.34 8.99 3.76
N HIS A 104 -13.67 9.76 2.92
CA HIS A 104 -12.22 9.93 3.00
C HIS A 104 -11.76 10.36 4.38
N ILE A 105 -10.70 9.71 4.88
CA ILE A 105 -10.09 10.03 6.16
C ILE A 105 -8.80 10.82 5.89
N ALA A 106 -8.77 12.07 6.32
CA ALA A 106 -7.64 12.97 6.04
C ALA A 106 -6.54 12.81 7.08
N CYS A 107 -5.70 11.81 6.93
CA CYS A 107 -4.52 11.61 7.77
C CYS A 107 -3.29 12.35 7.25
N SER A 108 -3.33 12.86 6.02
CA SER A 108 -2.29 13.68 5.42
C SER A 108 -2.93 14.61 4.40
N SER A 109 -2.71 15.92 4.58
CA SER A 109 -3.23 16.93 3.67
C SER A 109 -2.49 16.98 2.33
N LEU A 110 -1.32 16.31 2.24
CA LEU A 110 -0.51 16.32 1.02
C LEU A 110 -0.90 15.22 0.04
N SER A 111 -1.65 14.23 0.50
CA SER A 111 -2.10 13.12 -0.34
C SER A 111 -3.22 13.58 -1.26
N ARG A 112 -3.09 13.33 -2.57
CA ARG A 112 -4.11 13.67 -3.55
C ARG A 112 -4.68 12.46 -4.24
N SER A 113 -3.83 11.51 -4.60
CA SER A 113 -4.26 10.27 -5.23
C SER A 113 -3.88 9.09 -4.34
N GLU A 114 -4.59 8.00 -4.50
CA GLU A 114 -4.37 6.83 -3.67
C GLU A 114 -4.74 5.56 -4.41
N ILE A 115 -3.90 4.54 -4.24
CA ILE A 115 -4.19 3.18 -4.72
C ILE A 115 -4.07 2.28 -3.50
N VAL A 116 -5.10 1.50 -3.24
CA VAL A 116 -5.10 0.55 -2.13
C VAL A 116 -5.39 -0.85 -2.65
N VAL A 117 -4.50 -1.78 -2.35
CA VAL A 117 -4.59 -3.16 -2.81
C VAL A 117 -4.79 -4.07 -1.60
N PRO A 118 -5.89 -4.82 -1.52
CA PRO A 118 -6.08 -5.75 -0.42
C PRO A 118 -5.15 -6.94 -0.53
N MET A 119 -4.69 -7.43 0.62
CA MET A 119 -3.86 -8.63 0.72
C MET A 119 -4.70 -9.74 1.33
N PHE A 120 -4.61 -10.93 0.76
CA PHE A 120 -5.41 -12.06 1.16
C PHE A 120 -4.54 -13.18 1.75
N ASN A 121 -5.10 -13.92 2.72
CA ASN A 121 -4.48 -15.16 3.14
C ASN A 121 -4.90 -16.29 2.17
N HIS A 122 -4.42 -17.50 2.40
CA HIS A 122 -4.72 -18.63 1.53
C HIS A 122 -6.20 -19.04 1.58
N MET A 123 -6.96 -18.56 2.55
CA MET A 123 -8.40 -18.83 2.68
C MET A 123 -9.26 -17.76 1.99
N GLY A 124 -8.63 -16.73 1.43
CA GLY A 124 -9.35 -15.66 0.74
C GLY A 124 -9.80 -14.51 1.65
N ASP A 125 -9.38 -14.52 2.91
CA ASP A 125 -9.71 -13.42 3.82
C ASP A 125 -8.71 -12.28 3.68
N VAL A 126 -9.18 -11.04 3.74
CA VAL A 126 -8.29 -9.88 3.74
C VAL A 126 -7.56 -9.81 5.07
N ILE A 127 -6.22 -9.77 5.00
CA ILE A 127 -5.37 -9.67 6.20
C ILE A 127 -4.73 -8.29 6.34
N GLY A 128 -4.88 -7.46 5.33
CA GLY A 128 -4.35 -6.11 5.34
C GLY A 128 -4.48 -5.49 3.97
N VAL A 129 -3.98 -4.27 3.83
CA VAL A 129 -3.95 -3.56 2.56
C VAL A 129 -2.58 -2.93 2.33
N LEU A 130 -2.18 -2.84 1.07
CA LEU A 130 -1.04 -2.03 0.64
C LEU A 130 -1.60 -0.70 0.15
N ASP A 131 -1.13 0.39 0.72
CA ASP A 131 -1.62 1.74 0.46
C ASP A 131 -0.50 2.58 -0.15
N ALA A 132 -0.72 3.08 -1.36
CA ALA A 132 0.23 3.94 -2.06
C ALA A 132 -0.44 5.27 -2.36
N ARG A 133 0.18 6.37 -1.92
CA ARG A 133 -0.36 7.72 -2.05
C ARG A 133 0.56 8.60 -2.88
N GLY A 134 -0.04 9.36 -3.78
CA GLY A 134 0.64 10.32 -4.61
C GLY A 134 0.16 11.74 -4.33
N ASP A 135 0.89 12.72 -4.84
CA ASP A 135 0.54 14.13 -4.71
C ASP A 135 -0.20 14.67 -5.94
N GLY A 136 -0.62 13.77 -6.83
CA GLY A 136 -1.34 14.18 -8.04
C GLY A 136 -1.07 13.37 -9.30
#